data_57080d92a685ab9e87f4843c88357779
#
_entry.id   57080d92a685ab9e87f4843c88357779
#
_cell.length_a   1.000
_cell.length_b   1.000
_cell.length_c   1.000
_cell.angle_alpha   90.00
_cell.angle_beta   90.00
_cell.angle_gamma   90.00
#
_symmetry.space_group_name_H-M   'P 1'
#
loop_
_entity.id
_entity.type
_entity.pdbx_description
1 polymer ?
#
loop_
_entity_poly.entity_id
_entity_poly.type
_entity_poly.pdbx_seq_one_letter_code
_entity_poly.pdbx_strand_id
1 'polypeptide(L)'
;MARPAVLITGAARRIGAVLARRFGAAGWHVVLHAGHSVSAAEDISATLPSAEVVACNLIDGAVALDMVEDLAARLDDWRVLINCAAVFKPDSADALNPAVFAEAMRVNAETPTRMAQAFLADARAKGGKRVIHFLDMKIANPNPDFFSYTMAKHALASTVKMLAMAQSDPATRVYGLAPGAMLPSHDQVSEEHEISGRMNLLQRLTDPEELADAALFMAQGWLASGETLFVDSGQHLLAQPRDVLYLARQ
;
A
#
# COMPACT_ATOMS: atom_id res chain seq x y z
N MET A 1 -26.38 12.32 -1.31
CA MET A 1 -25.89 11.13 -0.60
C MET A 1 -24.45 11.41 -0.16
N ALA A 2 -24.05 10.98 1.05
CA ALA A 2 -22.65 11.10 1.47
C ALA A 2 -21.76 10.31 0.50
N ARG A 3 -20.59 10.84 0.17
CA ARG A 3 -19.60 10.14 -0.66
C ARG A 3 -18.99 8.98 0.13
N PRO A 4 -18.72 7.82 -0.49
CA PRO A 4 -17.94 6.78 0.16
C PRO A 4 -16.53 7.30 0.47
N ALA A 5 -15.99 6.97 1.64
CA ALA A 5 -14.67 7.41 2.06
C ALA A 5 -13.61 6.32 1.89
N VAL A 6 -12.38 6.77 1.60
CA VAL A 6 -11.17 5.95 1.54
C VAL A 6 -10.05 6.61 2.34
N LEU A 7 -9.42 5.86 3.25
CA LEU A 7 -8.15 6.26 3.85
C LEU A 7 -6.99 5.64 3.05
N ILE A 8 -6.04 6.48 2.64
CA ILE A 8 -4.83 6.04 1.94
C ILE A 8 -3.61 6.44 2.77
N THR A 9 -2.88 5.46 3.30
CA THR A 9 -1.65 5.77 4.04
C THR A 9 -0.49 6.08 3.08
N GLY A 10 0.33 7.09 3.42
CA GLY A 10 1.42 7.54 2.54
C GLY A 10 0.95 8.25 1.28
N ALA A 11 -0.20 8.94 1.35
CA ALA A 11 -0.87 9.55 0.18
C ALA A 11 -0.20 10.82 -0.36
N ALA A 12 0.80 11.36 0.32
CA ALA A 12 1.44 12.63 -0.06
C ALA A 12 2.34 12.55 -1.30
N ARG A 13 2.82 11.38 -1.68
CA ARG A 13 3.83 11.20 -2.73
C ARG A 13 3.67 9.87 -3.47
N ARG A 14 4.37 9.78 -4.63
CA ARG A 14 4.55 8.53 -5.37
C ARG A 14 3.20 7.83 -5.65
N ILE A 15 3.12 6.53 -5.46
CA ILE A 15 1.92 5.72 -5.71
C ILE A 15 0.73 6.20 -4.86
N GLY A 16 0.95 6.56 -3.59
CA GLY A 16 -0.12 7.06 -2.73
C GLY A 16 -0.80 8.32 -3.27
N ALA A 17 -0.03 9.22 -3.89
CA ALA A 17 -0.57 10.42 -4.55
C ALA A 17 -1.38 10.10 -5.82
N VAL A 18 -0.97 9.09 -6.58
CA VAL A 18 -1.71 8.61 -7.77
C VAL A 18 -3.05 8.01 -7.32
N LEU A 19 -3.03 7.14 -6.31
CA LEU A 19 -4.24 6.59 -5.71
C LEU A 19 -5.21 7.68 -5.23
N ALA A 20 -4.69 8.70 -4.50
CA ALA A 20 -5.53 9.78 -3.99
C ALA A 20 -6.25 10.53 -5.10
N ARG A 21 -5.54 10.89 -6.18
CA ARG A 21 -6.13 11.54 -7.34
C ARG A 21 -7.17 10.65 -8.04
N ARG A 22 -6.85 9.38 -8.21
CA ARG A 22 -7.72 8.42 -8.91
C ARG A 22 -9.03 8.16 -8.16
N PHE A 23 -8.96 7.98 -6.82
CA PHE A 23 -10.15 7.85 -5.99
C PHE A 23 -10.97 9.14 -5.93
N GLY A 24 -10.30 10.31 -5.83
CA GLY A 24 -10.97 11.61 -5.88
C GLY A 24 -11.72 11.83 -7.19
N ALA A 25 -11.10 11.51 -8.34
CA ALA A 25 -11.74 11.56 -9.66
C ALA A 25 -12.91 10.60 -9.79
N ALA A 26 -12.89 9.47 -9.09
CA ALA A 26 -13.98 8.50 -9.03
C ALA A 26 -15.11 8.89 -8.03
N GLY A 27 -15.04 10.10 -7.43
CA GLY A 27 -16.10 10.67 -6.59
C GLY A 27 -16.03 10.26 -5.10
N TRP A 28 -14.92 9.68 -4.64
CA TRP A 28 -14.72 9.33 -3.24
C TRP A 28 -14.36 10.56 -2.40
N HIS A 29 -14.67 10.50 -1.11
CA HIS A 29 -14.03 11.33 -0.11
C HIS A 29 -12.68 10.72 0.25
N VAL A 30 -11.58 11.42 0.02
CA VAL A 30 -10.23 10.89 0.18
C VAL A 30 -9.60 11.42 1.47
N VAL A 31 -9.31 10.54 2.40
CA VAL A 31 -8.50 10.83 3.58
C VAL A 31 -7.04 10.53 3.26
N LEU A 32 -6.24 11.59 3.11
CA LEU A 32 -4.82 11.49 2.79
C LEU A 32 -4.01 11.43 4.08
N HIS A 33 -3.45 10.26 4.39
CA HIS A 33 -2.50 10.19 5.51
C HIS A 33 -1.09 10.53 5.05
N ALA A 34 -0.39 11.35 5.84
CA ALA A 34 1.02 11.71 5.67
C ALA A 34 1.78 11.55 6.99
N GLY A 35 2.99 10.97 6.94
CA GLY A 35 3.90 10.94 8.09
C GLY A 35 4.65 12.26 8.24
N HIS A 36 5.47 12.63 7.25
CA HIS A 36 6.34 13.81 7.28
C HIS A 36 6.02 14.85 6.19
N SER A 37 5.31 14.47 5.15
CA SER A 37 5.06 15.31 3.97
C SER A 37 3.66 15.90 3.99
N VAL A 38 3.28 16.53 5.10
CA VAL A 38 1.91 17.06 5.32
C VAL A 38 1.57 18.11 4.26
N SER A 39 2.45 19.09 4.00
CA SER A 39 2.21 20.12 2.98
C SER A 39 1.95 19.52 1.59
N ALA A 40 2.69 18.48 1.18
CA ALA A 40 2.45 17.82 -0.11
C ALA A 40 1.10 17.07 -0.14
N ALA A 41 0.62 16.57 0.99
CA ALA A 41 -0.72 16.00 1.10
C ALA A 41 -1.81 17.08 1.01
N GLU A 42 -1.59 18.24 1.64
CA GLU A 42 -2.47 19.40 1.57
C GLU A 42 -2.58 19.94 0.14
N ASP A 43 -1.47 20.05 -0.59
CA ASP A 43 -1.46 20.44 -1.99
C ASP A 43 -2.31 19.51 -2.85
N ILE A 44 -2.21 18.19 -2.64
CA ILE A 44 -3.06 17.21 -3.34
C ILE A 44 -4.51 17.38 -2.91
N SER A 45 -4.78 17.44 -1.61
CA SER A 45 -6.13 17.58 -1.05
C SER A 45 -6.88 18.78 -1.64
N ALA A 46 -6.19 19.91 -1.81
CA ALA A 46 -6.75 21.14 -2.40
C ALA A 46 -7.21 20.96 -3.86
N THR A 47 -6.70 19.96 -4.57
CA THR A 47 -7.10 19.67 -5.97
C THR A 47 -8.26 18.70 -6.08
N LEU A 48 -8.64 18.04 -4.98
CA LEU A 48 -9.67 16.99 -4.99
C LEU A 48 -11.05 17.55 -4.66
N PRO A 49 -12.12 16.99 -5.26
CA PRO A 49 -13.50 17.46 -5.01
C PRO A 49 -13.97 17.27 -3.55
N SER A 50 -13.36 16.32 -2.82
CA SER A 50 -13.66 16.05 -1.40
C SER A 50 -12.51 15.30 -0.79
N ALA A 51 -11.77 15.97 0.09
CA ALA A 51 -10.62 15.35 0.74
C ALA A 51 -10.31 16.03 2.07
N GLU A 52 -9.53 15.34 2.89
CA GLU A 52 -8.95 15.85 4.12
C GLU A 52 -7.57 15.21 4.33
N VAL A 53 -6.74 15.85 5.15
CA VAL A 53 -5.41 15.35 5.50
C VAL A 53 -5.38 14.96 6.97
N VAL A 54 -4.80 13.79 7.24
CA VAL A 54 -4.47 13.33 8.59
C VAL A 54 -2.98 13.05 8.70
N ALA A 55 -2.39 13.42 9.82
CA ALA A 55 -0.94 13.31 10.00
C ALA A 55 -0.60 12.48 11.24
N CYS A 56 0.15 11.40 11.07
CA CYS A 56 0.77 10.66 12.16
C CYS A 56 2.00 9.90 11.68
N ASN A 57 2.87 9.50 12.61
CA ASN A 57 3.99 8.63 12.28
C ASN A 57 3.59 7.17 12.53
N LEU A 58 3.52 6.36 11.49
CA LEU A 58 3.11 4.94 11.58
C LEU A 58 4.10 4.04 12.36
N ILE A 59 5.27 4.55 12.74
CA ILE A 59 6.15 3.85 13.67
C ILE A 59 5.55 3.82 15.09
N ASP A 60 4.71 4.82 15.41
CA ASP A 60 3.90 4.85 16.63
C ASP A 60 2.54 4.22 16.36
N GLY A 61 2.45 2.94 16.65
CA GLY A 61 1.22 2.18 16.42
C GLY A 61 0.04 2.62 17.27
N ALA A 62 0.25 3.28 18.42
CA ALA A 62 -0.84 3.81 19.24
C ALA A 62 -1.48 5.03 18.56
N VAL A 63 -0.66 6.00 18.16
CA VAL A 63 -1.13 7.19 17.41
C VAL A 63 -1.82 6.81 16.09
N ALA A 64 -1.33 5.76 15.42
CA ALA A 64 -1.98 5.26 14.21
C ALA A 64 -3.38 4.65 14.49
N LEU A 65 -3.58 4.00 15.64
CA LEU A 65 -4.88 3.49 16.04
C LEU A 65 -5.83 4.61 16.47
N ASP A 66 -5.36 5.59 17.24
CA ASP A 66 -6.15 6.77 17.62
C ASP A 66 -6.70 7.47 16.37
N MET A 67 -5.89 7.59 15.31
CA MET A 67 -6.33 8.11 14.01
C MET A 67 -7.45 7.26 13.39
N VAL A 68 -7.34 5.93 13.44
CA VAL A 68 -8.37 5.03 12.88
C VAL A 68 -9.67 5.16 13.70
N GLU A 69 -9.59 5.22 15.02
CA GLU A 69 -10.74 5.39 15.92
C GLU A 69 -11.45 6.73 15.68
N ASP A 70 -10.70 7.84 15.55
CA ASP A 70 -11.27 9.15 15.20
C ASP A 70 -12.02 9.11 13.87
N LEU A 71 -11.39 8.55 12.84
CA LEU A 71 -12.02 8.40 11.51
C LEU A 71 -13.28 7.54 11.56
N ALA A 72 -13.27 6.44 12.31
CA ALA A 72 -14.43 5.55 12.47
C ALA A 72 -15.59 6.24 13.19
N ALA A 73 -15.28 7.12 14.17
CA ALA A 73 -16.28 7.87 14.91
C ALA A 73 -17.02 8.91 14.05
N ARG A 74 -16.32 9.56 13.08
CA ARG A 74 -16.85 10.72 12.34
C ARG A 74 -17.22 10.46 10.88
N LEU A 75 -16.69 9.40 10.24
CA LEU A 75 -17.04 9.06 8.86
C LEU A 75 -18.27 8.12 8.81
N ASP A 76 -19.34 8.55 8.16
CA ASP A 76 -20.59 7.79 8.08
C ASP A 76 -20.56 6.64 7.07
N ASP A 77 -19.64 6.69 6.09
CA ASP A 77 -19.54 5.68 5.02
C ASP A 77 -18.08 5.46 4.62
N TRP A 78 -17.27 5.00 5.58
CA TRP A 78 -15.86 4.67 5.35
C TRP A 78 -15.73 3.24 4.84
N ARG A 79 -15.58 3.10 3.52
CA ARG A 79 -15.61 1.80 2.85
C ARG A 79 -14.24 1.18 2.61
N VAL A 80 -13.18 1.99 2.45
CA VAL A 80 -11.89 1.48 2.02
C VAL A 80 -10.76 1.98 2.91
N LEU A 81 -9.90 1.05 3.34
CA LEU A 81 -8.60 1.34 3.93
C LEU A 81 -7.51 0.80 2.99
N ILE A 82 -6.64 1.69 2.50
CA ILE A 82 -5.47 1.33 1.68
C ILE A 82 -4.20 1.56 2.51
N ASN A 83 -3.56 0.48 2.90
CA ASN A 83 -2.27 0.50 3.58
C ASN A 83 -1.14 0.55 2.54
N CYS A 84 -0.82 1.77 2.03
CA CYS A 84 0.18 2.00 0.99
C CYS A 84 1.52 2.52 1.52
N ALA A 85 1.54 3.16 2.70
CA ALA A 85 2.79 3.63 3.31
C ALA A 85 3.76 2.47 3.57
N ALA A 86 5.04 2.72 3.30
CA ALA A 86 6.10 1.77 3.58
C ALA A 86 7.44 2.47 3.78
N VAL A 87 8.32 1.85 4.56
CA VAL A 87 9.74 2.16 4.60
C VAL A 87 10.48 1.13 3.75
N PHE A 88 11.44 1.61 2.96
CA PHE A 88 12.24 0.79 2.04
C PHE A 88 13.71 1.19 2.21
N LYS A 89 14.40 0.48 3.11
CA LYS A 89 15.81 0.74 3.48
C LYS A 89 16.66 -0.47 3.11
N PRO A 90 17.90 -0.24 2.65
CA PRO A 90 18.80 -1.34 2.25
C PRO A 90 19.30 -2.10 3.46
N ASP A 91 19.30 -3.39 3.36
CA ASP A 91 20.05 -4.41 4.11
C ASP A 91 20.10 -5.70 3.28
N SER A 92 20.77 -6.73 3.73
CA SER A 92 20.94 -7.95 2.95
C SER A 92 20.75 -9.21 3.79
N ALA A 93 20.58 -10.35 3.10
CA ALA A 93 20.46 -11.64 3.74
C ALA A 93 21.75 -12.06 4.51
N ASP A 94 22.92 -11.55 4.12
CA ASP A 94 24.21 -11.85 4.77
C ASP A 94 24.41 -11.06 6.07
N ALA A 95 23.74 -9.89 6.20
CA ALA A 95 23.90 -8.99 7.34
C ALA A 95 22.61 -8.22 7.62
N LEU A 96 21.72 -8.82 8.40
CA LEU A 96 20.51 -8.16 8.87
C LEU A 96 20.86 -6.97 9.77
N ASN A 97 20.31 -5.81 9.47
CA ASN A 97 20.39 -4.64 10.32
C ASN A 97 19.21 -4.61 11.31
N PRO A 98 19.43 -4.79 12.64
CA PRO A 98 18.34 -4.87 13.61
C PRO A 98 17.45 -3.65 13.66
N ALA A 99 17.99 -2.44 13.44
CA ALA A 99 17.22 -1.21 13.44
C ALA A 99 16.33 -1.10 12.19
N VAL A 100 16.89 -1.43 11.01
CA VAL A 100 16.13 -1.49 9.74
C VAL A 100 15.02 -2.55 9.84
N PHE A 101 15.34 -3.72 10.40
CA PHE A 101 14.37 -4.80 10.61
C PHE A 101 13.21 -4.35 11.53
N ALA A 102 13.53 -3.78 12.69
CA ALA A 102 12.52 -3.34 13.65
C ALA A 102 11.59 -2.28 13.04
N GLU A 103 12.14 -1.30 12.32
CA GLU A 103 11.36 -0.27 11.64
C GLU A 103 10.50 -0.86 10.50
N ALA A 104 11.08 -1.73 9.66
CA ALA A 104 10.34 -2.38 8.58
C ALA A 104 9.18 -3.23 9.11
N MET A 105 9.40 -4.04 10.12
CA MET A 105 8.34 -4.86 10.74
C MET A 105 7.25 -3.99 11.36
N ARG A 106 7.62 -2.90 12.02
CA ARG A 106 6.67 -1.99 12.64
C ARG A 106 5.80 -1.30 11.60
N VAL A 107 6.43 -0.61 10.63
CA VAL A 107 5.72 0.26 9.67
C VAL A 107 5.06 -0.54 8.55
N ASN A 108 5.71 -1.60 8.05
CA ASN A 108 5.22 -2.32 6.86
C ASN A 108 4.36 -3.54 7.19
N ALA A 109 4.34 -4.02 8.46
CA ALA A 109 3.58 -5.21 8.84
C ALA A 109 2.68 -4.99 10.05
N GLU A 110 3.23 -4.66 11.23
CA GLU A 110 2.47 -4.60 12.48
C GLU A 110 1.40 -3.50 12.44
N THR A 111 1.80 -2.24 12.22
CA THR A 111 0.89 -1.09 12.24
C THR A 111 -0.22 -1.23 11.19
N PRO A 112 0.03 -1.55 9.90
CA PRO A 112 -1.05 -1.72 8.92
C PRO A 112 -1.98 -2.89 9.25
N THR A 113 -1.49 -3.95 9.89
CA THR A 113 -2.34 -5.07 10.36
C THR A 113 -3.28 -4.60 11.48
N ARG A 114 -2.77 -3.89 12.47
CA ARG A 114 -3.57 -3.35 13.58
C ARG A 114 -4.59 -2.32 13.10
N MET A 115 -4.20 -1.43 12.18
CA MET A 115 -5.12 -0.47 11.56
C MET A 115 -6.24 -1.19 10.79
N ALA A 116 -5.91 -2.28 10.07
CA ALA A 116 -6.91 -3.08 9.37
C ALA A 116 -7.89 -3.73 10.35
N GLN A 117 -7.41 -4.27 11.48
CA GLN A 117 -8.26 -4.86 12.51
C GLN A 117 -9.22 -3.81 13.12
N ALA A 118 -8.72 -2.63 13.50
CA ALA A 118 -9.53 -1.54 14.03
C ALA A 118 -10.56 -1.03 12.99
N PHE A 119 -10.15 -0.81 11.75
CA PHE A 119 -11.06 -0.45 10.66
C PHE A 119 -12.16 -1.49 10.45
N LEU A 120 -11.81 -2.77 10.43
CA LEU A 120 -12.77 -3.86 10.25
C LEU A 120 -13.76 -3.95 11.42
N ALA A 121 -13.32 -3.66 12.64
CA ALA A 121 -14.20 -3.62 13.82
C ALA A 121 -15.12 -2.39 13.80
N ASP A 122 -14.58 -1.20 13.67
CA ASP A 122 -15.22 0.03 14.11
C ASP A 122 -15.78 0.89 12.97
N ALA A 123 -15.24 0.80 11.74
CA ALA A 123 -15.68 1.64 10.64
C ALA A 123 -17.13 1.35 10.23
N ARG A 124 -17.88 2.42 9.94
CA ARG A 124 -19.23 2.34 9.36
C ARG A 124 -19.15 2.40 7.84
N ALA A 125 -19.69 1.40 7.15
CA ALA A 125 -19.65 1.30 5.69
C ALA A 125 -20.97 0.79 5.12
N LYS A 126 -21.64 1.58 4.30
CA LYS A 126 -22.95 1.25 3.71
C LYS A 126 -22.91 0.17 2.63
N GLY A 127 -21.73 -0.13 2.08
CA GLY A 127 -21.54 -1.11 1.00
C GLY A 127 -20.52 -2.21 1.33
N GLY A 128 -20.28 -2.46 2.62
CA GLY A 128 -19.24 -3.36 3.11
C GLY A 128 -17.87 -2.70 3.16
N LYS A 129 -16.93 -3.34 3.85
CA LYS A 129 -15.58 -2.82 4.12
C LYS A 129 -14.55 -3.45 3.19
N ARG A 130 -13.54 -2.70 2.78
CA ARG A 130 -12.43 -3.17 1.94
C ARG A 130 -11.11 -2.77 2.59
N VAL A 131 -10.27 -3.75 2.89
CA VAL A 131 -8.87 -3.52 3.23
C VAL A 131 -8.02 -3.89 2.02
N ILE A 132 -7.12 -3.01 1.60
CA ILE A 132 -6.16 -3.26 0.53
C ILE A 132 -4.76 -3.05 1.11
N HIS A 133 -4.03 -4.15 1.32
CA HIS A 133 -2.63 -4.10 1.74
C HIS A 133 -1.72 -3.98 0.53
N PHE A 134 -0.92 -2.90 0.46
CA PHE A 134 0.14 -2.80 -0.54
C PHE A 134 1.29 -3.72 -0.18
N LEU A 135 1.44 -4.75 -0.96
CA LEU A 135 2.48 -5.75 -0.87
C LEU A 135 3.67 -5.39 -1.79
N ASP A 136 4.28 -6.38 -2.40
CA ASP A 136 5.37 -6.25 -3.37
C ASP A 136 5.45 -7.54 -4.20
N MET A 137 5.96 -7.47 -5.43
CA MET A 137 6.19 -8.66 -6.26
C MET A 137 7.15 -9.66 -5.59
N LYS A 138 8.03 -9.20 -4.69
CA LYS A 138 8.96 -10.03 -3.93
C LYS A 138 8.28 -11.09 -3.04
N ILE A 139 6.97 -10.97 -2.76
CA ILE A 139 6.25 -12.05 -2.05
C ILE A 139 6.12 -13.33 -2.87
N ALA A 140 6.24 -13.24 -4.20
CA ALA A 140 6.27 -14.40 -5.10
C ALA A 140 7.71 -14.83 -5.44
N ASN A 141 8.62 -13.86 -5.67
CA ASN A 141 10.01 -14.11 -6.01
C ASN A 141 10.95 -13.25 -5.15
N PRO A 142 11.25 -13.66 -3.91
CA PRO A 142 12.19 -12.95 -3.05
C PRO A 142 13.62 -13.06 -3.58
N ASN A 143 14.41 -12.02 -3.31
CA ASN A 143 15.85 -12.02 -3.53
C ASN A 143 16.56 -11.54 -2.25
N PRO A 144 17.91 -11.65 -2.13
CA PRO A 144 18.61 -11.36 -0.89
C PRO A 144 18.70 -9.88 -0.51
N ASP A 145 18.32 -8.97 -1.42
CA ASP A 145 18.42 -7.53 -1.20
C ASP A 145 17.15 -6.98 -0.55
N PHE A 146 17.29 -5.90 0.21
CA PHE A 146 16.20 -5.30 1.00
C PHE A 146 15.53 -6.36 1.89
N PHE A 147 16.35 -7.10 2.62
CA PHE A 147 15.94 -8.31 3.31
C PHE A 147 14.85 -8.05 4.35
N SER A 148 15.06 -7.07 5.22
CA SER A 148 14.08 -6.69 6.25
C SER A 148 12.75 -6.19 5.65
N TYR A 149 12.81 -5.42 4.57
CA TYR A 149 11.62 -5.00 3.84
C TYR A 149 10.84 -6.19 3.28
N THR A 150 11.56 -7.12 2.62
CA THR A 150 10.96 -8.32 2.03
C THR A 150 10.29 -9.19 3.10
N MET A 151 10.96 -9.40 4.24
CA MET A 151 10.37 -10.12 5.38
C MET A 151 9.09 -9.46 5.88
N ALA A 152 9.08 -8.12 6.04
CA ALA A 152 7.91 -7.38 6.49
C ALA A 152 6.75 -7.47 5.49
N LYS A 153 7.03 -7.42 4.19
CA LYS A 153 6.00 -7.61 3.14
C LYS A 153 5.43 -9.03 3.13
N HIS A 154 6.23 -10.06 3.37
CA HIS A 154 5.74 -11.43 3.56
C HIS A 154 4.88 -11.56 4.83
N ALA A 155 5.29 -10.94 5.94
CA ALA A 155 4.49 -10.91 7.16
C ALA A 155 3.12 -10.24 6.92
N LEU A 156 3.08 -9.08 6.24
CA LEU A 156 1.82 -8.43 5.88
C LEU A 156 0.98 -9.29 4.91
N ALA A 157 1.61 -9.92 3.92
CA ALA A 157 0.91 -10.78 2.95
C ALA A 157 0.18 -11.94 3.61
N SER A 158 0.77 -12.55 4.66
CA SER A 158 0.12 -13.62 5.42
C SER A 158 -1.19 -13.18 6.06
N THR A 159 -1.30 -11.89 6.45
CA THR A 159 -2.51 -11.36 7.10
C THR A 159 -3.69 -11.25 6.16
N VAL A 160 -3.49 -11.15 4.84
CA VAL A 160 -4.56 -11.00 3.84
C VAL A 160 -5.59 -12.13 3.95
N LYS A 161 -5.14 -13.37 3.88
CA LYS A 161 -6.03 -14.55 4.02
C LYS A 161 -6.54 -14.71 5.44
N MET A 162 -5.69 -14.48 6.45
CA MET A 162 -6.08 -14.65 7.84
C MET A 162 -7.19 -13.69 8.24
N LEU A 163 -7.07 -12.40 7.88
CA LEU A 163 -8.11 -11.40 8.15
C LEU A 163 -9.36 -11.66 7.30
N ALA A 164 -9.21 -12.11 6.04
CA ALA A 164 -10.36 -12.48 5.20
C ALA A 164 -11.17 -13.62 5.80
N MET A 165 -10.51 -14.66 6.31
CA MET A 165 -11.16 -15.80 6.95
C MET A 165 -11.83 -15.44 8.29
N ALA A 166 -11.34 -14.43 8.97
CA ALA A 166 -11.90 -13.97 10.25
C ALA A 166 -13.18 -13.13 10.10
N GLN A 167 -13.55 -12.72 8.86
CA GLN A 167 -14.74 -11.91 8.63
C GLN A 167 -15.98 -12.76 8.44
N SER A 168 -17.04 -12.46 9.20
CA SER A 168 -18.36 -13.09 9.05
C SER A 168 -19.28 -12.32 8.11
N ASP A 169 -19.05 -11.03 7.88
CA ASP A 169 -19.81 -10.20 6.95
C ASP A 169 -19.44 -10.54 5.49
N PRO A 170 -20.39 -11.09 4.70
CA PRO A 170 -20.13 -11.48 3.32
C PRO A 170 -19.85 -10.28 2.39
N ALA A 171 -20.14 -9.05 2.83
CA ALA A 171 -19.82 -7.84 2.08
C ALA A 171 -18.40 -7.33 2.35
N THR A 172 -17.73 -7.80 3.39
CA THR A 172 -16.37 -7.37 3.75
C THR A 172 -15.30 -8.13 2.96
N ARG A 173 -14.25 -7.42 2.53
CA ARG A 173 -13.13 -7.99 1.75
C ARG A 173 -11.78 -7.52 2.30
N VAL A 174 -10.81 -8.42 2.26
CA VAL A 174 -9.40 -8.11 2.54
C VAL A 174 -8.57 -8.57 1.37
N TYR A 175 -7.71 -7.68 0.85
CA TYR A 175 -6.95 -7.89 -0.37
C TYR A 175 -5.47 -7.55 -0.21
N GLY A 176 -4.64 -8.21 -1.01
CA GLY A 176 -3.28 -7.79 -1.32
C GLY A 176 -3.21 -7.13 -2.71
N LEU A 177 -2.43 -6.08 -2.84
CA LEU A 177 -2.09 -5.47 -4.12
C LEU A 177 -0.58 -5.35 -4.21
N ALA A 178 0.03 -6.08 -5.16
CA ALA A 178 1.47 -6.28 -5.26
C ALA A 178 2.03 -5.58 -6.52
N PRO A 179 2.64 -4.39 -6.36
CA PRO A 179 3.34 -3.72 -7.45
C PRO A 179 4.69 -4.36 -7.74
N GLY A 180 5.19 -4.13 -8.97
CA GLY A 180 6.58 -4.29 -9.35
C GLY A 180 7.38 -2.98 -9.27
N ALA A 181 8.53 -2.93 -9.96
CA ALA A 181 9.39 -1.75 -10.06
C ALA A 181 8.75 -0.70 -10.99
N MET A 182 7.87 0.15 -10.44
CA MET A 182 7.09 1.14 -11.20
C MET A 182 7.68 2.54 -11.18
N LEU A 183 8.36 2.91 -10.11
CA LEU A 183 8.89 4.26 -9.89
C LEU A 183 10.34 4.16 -9.43
N PRO A 184 11.19 5.12 -9.81
CA PRO A 184 12.58 5.10 -9.39
C PRO A 184 12.71 5.07 -7.86
N SER A 185 13.64 4.30 -7.34
CA SER A 185 14.04 4.37 -5.94
C SER A 185 14.71 5.71 -5.65
N HIS A 186 14.79 6.10 -4.37
CA HIS A 186 15.27 7.42 -3.97
C HIS A 186 16.69 7.78 -4.41
N ASP A 187 17.54 6.78 -4.68
CA ASP A 187 18.93 6.89 -5.11
C ASP A 187 19.14 6.47 -6.58
N GLN A 188 18.07 6.20 -7.32
CA GLN A 188 18.11 5.69 -8.67
C GLN A 188 18.01 6.82 -9.69
N VAL A 189 18.95 6.88 -10.64
CA VAL A 189 18.86 7.81 -11.77
C VAL A 189 17.86 7.30 -12.82
N SER A 190 17.39 8.20 -13.70
CA SER A 190 16.34 7.88 -14.68
C SER A 190 16.69 6.72 -15.60
N GLU A 191 17.95 6.64 -16.04
CA GLU A 191 18.45 5.56 -16.92
C GLU A 191 18.44 4.20 -16.22
N GLU A 192 18.88 4.15 -14.94
CA GLU A 192 18.81 2.92 -14.14
C GLU A 192 17.36 2.46 -13.95
N HIS A 193 16.45 3.42 -13.75
CA HIS A 193 15.03 3.12 -13.60
C HIS A 193 14.43 2.58 -14.91
N GLU A 194 14.76 3.18 -16.05
CA GLU A 194 14.29 2.73 -17.35
C GLU A 194 14.72 1.27 -17.62
N ILE A 195 15.94 0.90 -17.23
CA ILE A 195 16.45 -0.47 -17.33
C ILE A 195 15.72 -1.39 -16.34
N SER A 196 15.75 -1.06 -15.05
CA SER A 196 15.16 -1.91 -13.99
C SER A 196 13.67 -2.11 -14.15
N GLY A 197 12.93 -1.05 -14.50
CA GLY A 197 11.49 -1.09 -14.68
C GLY A 197 11.01 -1.92 -15.88
N ARG A 198 11.93 -2.24 -16.83
CA ARG A 198 11.66 -3.15 -17.95
C ARG A 198 12.09 -4.60 -17.69
N MET A 199 12.67 -4.89 -16.54
CA MET A 199 13.04 -6.26 -16.14
C MET A 199 11.83 -7.07 -15.69
N ASN A 200 10.81 -7.15 -16.56
CA ASN A 200 9.58 -7.90 -16.38
C ASN A 200 9.21 -8.62 -17.69
N LEU A 201 8.22 -9.51 -17.67
CA LEU A 201 7.86 -10.30 -18.86
C LEU A 201 7.40 -9.46 -20.06
N LEU A 202 6.71 -8.35 -19.80
CA LEU A 202 6.21 -7.47 -20.85
C LEU A 202 7.24 -6.46 -21.34
N GLN A 203 8.44 -6.41 -20.73
CA GLN A 203 9.56 -5.53 -21.09
C GLN A 203 9.18 -4.04 -21.18
N ARG A 204 8.27 -3.58 -20.30
CA ARG A 204 7.77 -2.21 -20.27
C ARG A 204 7.81 -1.62 -18.86
N LEU A 205 7.78 -0.32 -18.77
CA LEU A 205 7.44 0.35 -17.50
C LEU A 205 5.96 0.07 -17.19
N THR A 206 5.69 -0.35 -15.97
CA THR A 206 4.31 -0.46 -15.48
C THR A 206 3.85 0.92 -15.01
N ASP A 207 2.72 1.40 -15.55
CA ASP A 207 2.22 2.71 -15.17
C ASP A 207 1.57 2.66 -13.77
N PRO A 208 1.91 3.58 -12.85
CA PRO A 208 1.24 3.70 -11.56
C PRO A 208 -0.29 3.88 -11.65
N GLU A 209 -0.82 4.42 -12.75
CA GLU A 209 -2.27 4.51 -12.97
C GLU A 209 -2.92 3.13 -13.12
N GLU A 210 -2.24 2.14 -13.71
CA GLU A 210 -2.74 0.75 -13.77
C GLU A 210 -2.94 0.17 -12.37
N LEU A 211 -2.06 0.51 -11.43
CA LEU A 211 -2.16 0.10 -10.05
C LEU A 211 -3.33 0.79 -9.32
N ALA A 212 -3.56 2.07 -9.63
CA ALA A 212 -4.67 2.83 -9.08
C ALA A 212 -6.02 2.32 -9.62
N ASP A 213 -6.09 1.93 -10.89
CA ASP A 213 -7.26 1.29 -11.49
C ASP A 213 -7.55 -0.08 -10.85
N ALA A 214 -6.50 -0.87 -10.60
CA ALA A 214 -6.63 -2.14 -9.87
C ALA A 214 -7.17 -1.92 -8.44
N ALA A 215 -6.68 -0.90 -7.73
CA ALA A 215 -7.19 -0.56 -6.40
C ALA A 215 -8.67 -0.13 -6.43
N LEU A 216 -9.09 0.65 -7.42
CA LEU A 216 -10.50 1.01 -7.62
C LEU A 216 -11.38 -0.20 -7.95
N PHE A 217 -10.89 -1.12 -8.78
CA PHE A 217 -11.57 -2.38 -9.07
C PHE A 217 -11.76 -3.21 -7.79
N MET A 218 -10.71 -3.32 -6.96
CA MET A 218 -10.79 -4.02 -5.67
C MET A 218 -11.75 -3.34 -4.70
N ALA A 219 -11.85 -2.01 -4.73
CA ALA A 219 -12.79 -1.23 -3.92
C ALA A 219 -14.27 -1.57 -4.23
N GLN A 220 -14.59 -2.11 -5.41
CA GLN A 220 -15.93 -2.60 -5.75
C GLN A 220 -16.29 -3.90 -4.99
N GLY A 221 -15.29 -4.67 -4.57
CA GLY A 221 -15.51 -5.92 -3.83
C GLY A 221 -15.94 -7.11 -4.69
N TRP A 222 -15.69 -7.07 -5.99
CA TRP A 222 -16.05 -8.15 -6.92
C TRP A 222 -15.14 -9.37 -6.83
N LEU A 223 -13.89 -9.17 -6.38
CA LEU A 223 -12.98 -10.29 -6.11
C LEU A 223 -13.37 -11.03 -4.83
N ALA A 224 -13.01 -12.30 -4.74
CA ALA A 224 -13.08 -13.07 -3.51
C ALA A 224 -12.16 -12.46 -2.44
N SER A 225 -12.60 -12.45 -1.18
CA SER A 225 -11.75 -12.02 -0.07
C SER A 225 -10.55 -12.95 0.10
N GLY A 226 -9.39 -12.38 0.40
CA GLY A 226 -8.14 -13.13 0.54
C GLY A 226 -7.28 -13.18 -0.72
N GLU A 227 -7.74 -12.60 -1.85
CA GLU A 227 -6.99 -12.54 -3.10
C GLU A 227 -5.90 -11.47 -3.09
N THR A 228 -4.84 -11.74 -3.86
CA THR A 228 -3.76 -10.80 -4.14
C THR A 228 -3.63 -10.60 -5.63
N LEU A 229 -3.68 -9.33 -6.09
CA LEU A 229 -3.41 -8.97 -7.47
C LEU A 229 -1.97 -8.50 -7.61
N PHE A 230 -1.27 -9.01 -8.63
CA PHE A 230 0.03 -8.52 -9.07
C PHE A 230 -0.17 -7.54 -10.23
N VAL A 231 0.29 -6.31 -10.06
CA VAL A 231 0.30 -5.28 -11.11
C VAL A 231 1.75 -4.88 -11.33
N ASP A 232 2.47 -5.68 -12.11
CA ASP A 232 3.92 -5.64 -12.21
C ASP A 232 4.45 -6.04 -13.59
N SER A 233 3.60 -6.06 -14.61
CA SER A 233 3.93 -6.51 -15.98
C SER A 233 4.56 -7.92 -16.04
N GLY A 234 4.22 -8.78 -15.05
CA GLY A 234 4.74 -10.14 -14.95
C GLY A 234 6.12 -10.25 -14.31
N GLN A 235 6.58 -9.23 -13.59
CA GLN A 235 7.87 -9.27 -12.90
C GLN A 235 7.92 -10.38 -11.86
N HIS A 236 6.82 -10.64 -11.13
CA HIS A 236 6.72 -11.70 -10.12
C HIS A 236 6.91 -13.13 -10.68
N LEU A 237 6.86 -13.31 -12.00
CA LEU A 237 7.09 -14.59 -12.67
C LEU A 237 8.56 -14.83 -13.04
N LEU A 238 9.42 -13.84 -12.83
CA LEU A 238 10.85 -13.91 -13.12
C LEU A 238 11.65 -14.13 -11.82
N ALA A 239 12.39 -15.24 -11.74
CA ALA A 239 13.34 -15.46 -10.66
C ALA A 239 14.60 -14.62 -10.88
N GLN A 240 14.72 -13.51 -10.16
CA GLN A 240 15.85 -12.58 -10.25
C GLN A 240 16.80 -12.78 -9.05
N PRO A 241 18.12 -13.00 -9.25
CA PRO A 241 19.06 -13.30 -8.17
C PRO A 241 19.36 -12.09 -7.28
N ARG A 242 19.08 -10.88 -7.74
CA ARG A 242 19.25 -9.61 -7.04
C ARG A 242 18.05 -8.72 -7.29
N ASP A 243 17.92 -7.66 -6.49
CA ASP A 243 16.96 -6.61 -6.79
C ASP A 243 17.26 -5.96 -8.15
N VAL A 244 16.23 -5.64 -8.93
CA VAL A 244 16.35 -5.04 -10.27
C VAL A 244 17.13 -3.72 -10.26
N LEU A 245 17.08 -2.99 -9.14
CA LEU A 245 17.88 -1.79 -8.91
C LEU A 245 19.38 -2.10 -9.03
N TYR A 246 19.84 -3.19 -8.42
CA TYR A 246 21.26 -3.59 -8.49
C TYR A 246 21.61 -4.29 -9.80
N LEU A 247 20.66 -4.98 -10.43
CA LEU A 247 20.88 -5.56 -11.76
C LEU A 247 21.03 -4.47 -12.82
N ALA A 248 20.31 -3.36 -12.72
CA ALA A 248 20.42 -2.23 -13.64
C ALA A 248 21.75 -1.44 -13.53
N ARG A 249 22.52 -1.67 -12.45
CA ARG A 249 23.83 -1.05 -12.20
C ARG A 249 25.02 -1.93 -12.61
N GLN A 250 24.77 -3.08 -13.19
CA GLN A 250 25.79 -4.00 -13.74
C GLN A 250 26.03 -3.73 -15.21
#